data_fe2817d53fc41d33943f27b2904e2f59
#
_entry.id   fe2817d53fc41d33943f27b2904e2f59
#
_cell.length_a   1.000
_cell.length_b   1.000
_cell.length_c   1.000
_cell.angle_alpha   90.00
_cell.angle_beta   90.00
_cell.angle_gamma   90.00
#
_symmetry.space_group_name_H-M   'P 1'
#
loop_
_entity.id
_entity.type
_entity.pdbx_description
1 polymer ?
#
loop_
_entity_poly.entity_id
_entity_poly.type
_entity_poly.pdbx_seq_one_letter_code
_entity_poly.pdbx_strand_id
1 'polypeptide(L)'
;MTTEEMVVDVSQDWVLACDVQQGFMQAPCSVSESFDYSARCRQIRALGGDCYSVLPLKDDCMALVVGDASGQGLAAALMIANVQSSLRTAALFTGDDLAALLKAVNHQVYASSSENRYATMFYGVFDGSTGILRYVNAGHNPPIVIRRDGSMYCLETGGAPVGLFPDSEYREGSIQLETGDMVFAFTDGLIEAANQDGDEWGVHGLLKAAACEAQCSQEAGDLVDLIFNSMDDFSKEHQTDDATLAVVRVI
;
A
#
# COMPACT_ATOMS: atom_id res chain seq x y z
N MET A 1 22.31 -13.99 33.16
CA MET A 1 22.32 -13.10 31.98
C MET A 1 22.60 -11.70 32.49
N THR A 2 23.66 -11.09 32.07
CA THR A 2 24.03 -9.71 32.48
C THR A 2 23.18 -8.68 31.70
N THR A 3 23.13 -7.46 32.19
CA THR A 3 22.38 -6.38 31.49
C THR A 3 22.95 -6.13 30.07
N GLU A 4 24.26 -6.32 29.89
CA GLU A 4 24.92 -6.19 28.59
C GLU A 4 24.55 -7.34 27.62
N GLU A 5 24.47 -8.58 28.09
CA GLU A 5 23.99 -9.71 27.30
C GLU A 5 22.54 -9.54 26.85
N MET A 6 21.70 -8.94 27.72
CA MET A 6 20.29 -8.67 27.39
C MET A 6 20.14 -7.54 26.34
N VAL A 7 21.01 -6.52 26.37
CA VAL A 7 20.99 -5.40 25.40
C VAL A 7 21.46 -5.88 24.02
N VAL A 8 22.47 -6.73 23.94
CA VAL A 8 22.95 -7.31 22.68
C VAL A 8 21.90 -8.21 22.05
N ASP A 9 21.21 -9.02 22.86
CA ASP A 9 20.13 -9.93 22.40
C ASP A 9 18.96 -9.14 21.81
N VAL A 10 18.51 -8.07 22.49
CA VAL A 10 17.44 -7.21 21.98
C VAL A 10 17.81 -6.55 20.65
N SER A 11 19.07 -6.14 20.44
CA SER A 11 19.48 -5.53 19.17
C SER A 11 19.47 -6.50 18.00
N GLN A 12 19.83 -7.76 18.22
CA GLN A 12 19.76 -8.81 17.21
C GLN A 12 18.31 -9.17 16.88
N ASP A 13 17.45 -9.26 17.87
CA ASP A 13 16.01 -9.52 17.67
C ASP A 13 15.34 -8.42 16.82
N TRP A 14 15.74 -7.16 16.99
CA TRP A 14 15.26 -6.07 16.14
C TRP A 14 15.66 -6.23 14.68
N VAL A 15 16.91 -6.58 14.40
CA VAL A 15 17.38 -6.82 13.02
C VAL A 15 16.58 -7.97 12.39
N LEU A 16 16.42 -9.08 13.11
CA LEU A 16 15.64 -10.22 12.63
C LEU A 16 14.17 -9.86 12.39
N ALA A 17 13.55 -9.05 13.27
CA ALA A 17 12.19 -8.60 13.09
C ALA A 17 12.02 -7.72 11.84
N CYS A 18 13.01 -6.86 11.54
CA CYS A 18 13.03 -6.07 10.29
C CYS A 18 13.10 -6.97 9.06
N ASP A 19 13.98 -7.97 9.06
CA ASP A 19 14.12 -8.93 7.96
C ASP A 19 12.80 -9.69 7.72
N VAL A 20 12.12 -10.10 8.80
CA VAL A 20 10.82 -10.76 8.72
C VAL A 20 9.77 -9.82 8.13
N GLN A 21 9.68 -8.57 8.60
CA GLN A 21 8.72 -7.60 8.07
C GLN A 21 8.98 -7.28 6.60
N GLN A 22 10.24 -7.10 6.19
CA GLN A 22 10.61 -6.90 4.78
C GLN A 22 10.19 -8.10 3.90
N GLY A 23 10.22 -9.30 4.43
CA GLY A 23 9.73 -10.51 3.76
C GLY A 23 8.22 -10.50 3.45
N PHE A 24 7.44 -9.67 4.13
CA PHE A 24 6.02 -9.45 3.81
C PHE A 24 5.81 -8.42 2.69
N MET A 25 6.74 -7.49 2.50
CA MET A 25 6.69 -6.48 1.44
C MET A 25 7.29 -7.04 0.16
N GLN A 26 6.46 -7.62 -0.68
CA GLN A 26 6.89 -8.30 -1.89
C GLN A 26 6.30 -7.63 -3.13
N ALA A 27 7.17 -7.31 -4.07
CA ALA A 27 6.84 -6.97 -5.44
C ALA A 27 7.74 -7.81 -6.35
N PRO A 28 7.37 -9.07 -6.63
CA PRO A 28 8.18 -9.94 -7.49
C PRO A 28 8.23 -9.37 -8.90
N CYS A 29 9.41 -9.42 -9.54
CA CYS A 29 9.58 -8.96 -10.92
C CYS A 29 8.72 -9.80 -11.88
N SER A 30 8.10 -9.16 -12.86
CA SER A 30 7.41 -9.82 -13.99
C SER A 30 6.22 -10.71 -13.58
N VAL A 31 5.27 -10.16 -12.83
CA VAL A 31 4.03 -10.87 -12.45
C VAL A 31 3.01 -10.85 -13.58
N SER A 32 3.05 -9.86 -14.46
CA SER A 32 2.09 -9.66 -15.55
C SER A 32 2.80 -9.17 -16.82
N GLU A 33 2.27 -9.56 -17.98
CA GLU A 33 2.71 -9.04 -19.27
C GLU A 33 1.97 -7.74 -19.66
N SER A 34 0.84 -7.47 -19.01
CA SER A 34 -0.03 -6.31 -19.29
C SER A 34 0.21 -5.12 -18.39
N PHE A 35 0.96 -5.31 -17.28
CA PHE A 35 1.19 -4.29 -16.28
C PHE A 35 2.67 -4.18 -15.91
N ASP A 36 3.19 -2.97 -16.02
CA ASP A 36 4.46 -2.56 -15.41
C ASP A 36 4.16 -1.95 -14.03
N TYR A 37 4.86 -2.37 -12.99
CA TYR A 37 4.59 -1.92 -11.64
C TYR A 37 5.86 -1.81 -10.80
N SER A 38 5.83 -0.90 -9.85
CA SER A 38 6.85 -0.77 -8.81
C SER A 38 6.22 -0.29 -7.51
N ALA A 39 6.82 -0.65 -6.39
CA ALA A 39 6.40 -0.18 -5.09
C ALA A 39 7.59 0.04 -4.16
N ARG A 40 7.48 1.03 -3.29
CA ARG A 40 8.45 1.35 -2.26
C ARG A 40 7.74 1.74 -0.98
N CYS A 41 8.22 1.22 0.14
CA CYS A 41 7.90 1.68 1.47
C CYS A 41 9.17 2.21 2.12
N ARG A 42 9.12 3.44 2.64
CA ARG A 42 10.17 4.06 3.44
C ARG A 42 9.66 4.21 4.85
N GLN A 43 10.16 3.39 5.74
CA GLN A 43 9.82 3.45 7.15
C GLN A 43 10.69 4.48 7.87
N ILE A 44 10.11 5.24 8.82
CA ILE A 44 10.86 6.18 9.68
C ILE A 44 11.55 5.48 10.83
N ARG A 45 11.12 4.28 11.16
CA ARG A 45 11.70 3.42 12.19
C ARG A 45 12.15 2.09 11.58
N ALA A 46 12.84 1.30 12.35
CA ALA A 46 13.26 -0.04 11.94
C ALA A 46 12.08 -0.96 11.56
N LEU A 47 10.92 -0.77 12.21
CA LEU A 47 9.65 -1.46 11.95
C LEU A 47 8.54 -0.42 11.82
N GLY A 48 7.66 -0.56 10.84
CA GLY A 48 6.59 0.38 10.53
C GLY A 48 5.20 -0.23 10.42
N GLY A 49 4.20 0.65 10.35
CA GLY A 49 2.79 0.31 10.16
C GLY A 49 2.39 0.13 8.70
N ASP A 50 3.16 0.70 7.81
CA ASP A 50 2.91 0.64 6.36
C ASP A 50 3.23 -0.70 5.75
N CYS A 51 2.47 -1.06 4.73
CA CYS A 51 2.79 -2.21 3.89
C CYS A 51 2.35 -2.04 2.44
N TYR A 52 3.02 -2.79 1.57
CA TYR A 52 2.54 -3.11 0.24
C TYR A 52 2.79 -4.58 -0.08
N SER A 53 2.04 -5.10 -1.05
CA SER A 53 2.31 -6.40 -1.66
C SER A 53 1.76 -6.43 -3.07
N VAL A 54 2.53 -6.99 -4.01
CA VAL A 54 2.05 -7.38 -5.32
C VAL A 54 2.02 -8.90 -5.36
N LEU A 55 0.84 -9.46 -5.55
CA LEU A 55 0.62 -10.91 -5.52
C LEU A 55 0.28 -11.39 -6.93
N PRO A 56 1.05 -12.34 -7.48
CA PRO A 56 0.68 -12.97 -8.74
C PRO A 56 -0.59 -13.79 -8.53
N LEU A 57 -1.55 -13.63 -9.42
CA LEU A 57 -2.74 -14.45 -9.52
C LEU A 57 -2.68 -15.29 -10.80
N LYS A 58 -3.77 -16.02 -11.11
CA LYS A 58 -3.85 -16.80 -12.34
C LYS A 58 -4.19 -15.90 -13.54
N ASP A 59 -3.89 -16.38 -14.75
CA ASP A 59 -4.41 -15.85 -16.02
C ASP A 59 -4.07 -14.36 -16.26
N ASP A 60 -2.79 -13.97 -16.06
CA ASP A 60 -2.28 -12.59 -16.19
C ASP A 60 -2.98 -11.58 -15.24
N CYS A 61 -3.48 -12.08 -14.11
CA CYS A 61 -4.03 -11.25 -13.05
C CYS A 61 -2.99 -11.01 -11.96
N MET A 62 -3.05 -9.84 -11.34
CA MET A 62 -2.27 -9.52 -10.15
C MET A 62 -3.11 -8.80 -9.10
N ALA A 63 -2.82 -9.01 -7.83
CA ALA A 63 -3.39 -8.22 -6.76
C ALA A 63 -2.35 -7.22 -6.21
N LEU A 64 -2.79 -5.98 -6.01
CA LEU A 64 -2.05 -4.94 -5.31
C LEU A 64 -2.70 -4.70 -3.95
N VAL A 65 -1.87 -4.67 -2.92
CA VAL A 65 -2.23 -4.30 -1.55
C VAL A 65 -1.39 -3.10 -1.15
N VAL A 66 -2.02 -2.08 -0.60
CA VAL A 66 -1.36 -0.99 0.14
C VAL A 66 -2.15 -0.77 1.41
N GLY A 67 -1.49 -0.63 2.55
CA GLY A 67 -2.17 -0.45 3.82
C GLY A 67 -1.29 0.20 4.87
N ASP A 68 -1.95 0.77 5.87
CA ASP A 68 -1.33 1.38 7.04
C ASP A 68 -2.08 0.98 8.31
N ALA A 69 -1.33 0.58 9.33
CA ALA A 69 -1.86 0.17 10.63
C ALA A 69 -1.87 1.33 11.62
N SER A 70 -2.97 1.49 12.34
CA SER A 70 -3.12 2.51 13.39
C SER A 70 -2.01 2.44 14.43
N GLY A 71 -1.33 3.57 14.66
CA GLY A 71 -0.22 3.72 15.60
C GLY A 71 1.13 3.56 14.92
N GLN A 72 2.21 3.40 15.68
CA GLN A 72 3.58 3.40 15.15
C GLN A 72 4.44 2.29 15.78
N GLY A 73 5.55 1.97 15.09
CA GLY A 73 6.58 1.05 15.57
C GLY A 73 6.11 -0.40 15.69
N LEU A 74 6.63 -1.15 16.67
CA LEU A 74 6.43 -2.60 16.80
C LEU A 74 4.96 -3.02 16.84
N ALA A 75 4.10 -2.25 17.52
CA ALA A 75 2.68 -2.59 17.63
C ALA A 75 1.95 -2.47 16.28
N ALA A 76 2.25 -1.42 15.51
CA ALA A 76 1.74 -1.25 14.14
C ALA A 76 2.32 -2.31 13.20
N ALA A 77 3.62 -2.63 13.33
CA ALA A 77 4.27 -3.69 12.55
C ALA A 77 3.63 -5.07 12.76
N LEU A 78 3.31 -5.44 13.99
CA LEU A 78 2.62 -6.69 14.30
C LEU A 78 1.17 -6.69 13.77
N MET A 79 0.49 -5.54 13.86
CA MET A 79 -0.86 -5.38 13.34
C MET A 79 -0.88 -5.57 11.81
N ILE A 80 -0.01 -4.89 11.09
CA ILE A 80 0.03 -4.98 9.64
C ILE A 80 0.46 -6.38 9.15
N ALA A 81 1.36 -7.05 9.86
CA ALA A 81 1.73 -8.44 9.57
C ALA A 81 0.53 -9.40 9.74
N ASN A 82 -0.28 -9.21 10.79
CA ASN A 82 -1.52 -9.97 10.99
C ASN A 82 -2.51 -9.73 9.84
N VAL A 83 -2.70 -8.47 9.43
CA VAL A 83 -3.57 -8.10 8.30
C VAL A 83 -3.10 -8.76 7.00
N GLN A 84 -1.82 -8.63 6.66
CA GLN A 84 -1.26 -9.23 5.45
C GLN A 84 -1.37 -10.76 5.42
N SER A 85 -1.12 -11.42 6.56
CA SER A 85 -1.25 -12.87 6.70
C SER A 85 -2.70 -13.32 6.53
N SER A 86 -3.64 -12.60 7.17
CA SER A 86 -5.07 -12.87 7.07
C SER A 86 -5.58 -12.69 5.64
N LEU A 87 -5.14 -11.63 4.96
CA LEU A 87 -5.49 -11.35 3.57
C LEU A 87 -5.01 -12.46 2.62
N ARG A 88 -3.73 -12.84 2.70
CA ARG A 88 -3.16 -13.90 1.85
C ARG A 88 -3.87 -15.24 2.06
N THR A 89 -4.25 -15.53 3.30
CA THR A 89 -5.01 -16.74 3.62
C THR A 89 -6.44 -16.66 3.07
N ALA A 90 -7.16 -15.57 3.30
CA ALA A 90 -8.51 -15.38 2.81
C ALA A 90 -8.60 -15.46 1.29
N ALA A 91 -7.62 -14.88 0.56
CA ALA A 91 -7.55 -14.92 -0.90
C ALA A 91 -7.53 -16.34 -1.49
N LEU A 92 -7.09 -17.34 -0.72
CA LEU A 92 -7.10 -18.75 -1.16
C LEU A 92 -8.50 -19.38 -1.14
N PHE A 93 -9.45 -18.82 -0.39
CA PHE A 93 -10.73 -19.45 -0.09
C PHE A 93 -11.97 -18.66 -0.54
N THR A 94 -11.85 -17.34 -0.73
CA THR A 94 -12.99 -16.48 -1.08
C THR A 94 -13.25 -16.38 -2.59
N GLY A 95 -12.39 -16.97 -3.43
CA GLY A 95 -12.52 -16.88 -4.89
C GLY A 95 -12.43 -15.42 -5.36
N ASP A 96 -13.32 -15.04 -6.30
CA ASP A 96 -13.29 -13.72 -6.93
C ASP A 96 -14.12 -12.64 -6.20
N ASP A 97 -14.68 -12.94 -5.03
CA ASP A 97 -15.49 -11.99 -4.25
C ASP A 97 -14.60 -11.17 -3.30
N LEU A 98 -14.19 -9.97 -3.74
CA LEU A 98 -13.29 -9.10 -2.96
C LEU A 98 -13.99 -8.55 -1.70
N ALA A 99 -15.29 -8.32 -1.73
CA ALA A 99 -16.04 -7.84 -0.58
C ALA A 99 -16.12 -8.93 0.52
N ALA A 100 -16.38 -10.18 0.13
CA ALA A 100 -16.35 -11.32 1.05
C ALA A 100 -14.94 -11.56 1.61
N LEU A 101 -13.90 -11.37 0.79
CA LEU A 101 -12.51 -11.46 1.22
C LEU A 101 -12.22 -10.46 2.33
N LEU A 102 -12.49 -9.16 2.10
CA LEU A 102 -12.23 -8.11 3.09
C LEU A 102 -13.07 -8.28 4.35
N LYS A 103 -14.31 -8.78 4.23
CA LYS A 103 -15.16 -9.10 5.38
C LYS A 103 -14.56 -10.21 6.24
N ALA A 104 -14.01 -11.27 5.63
CA ALA A 104 -13.33 -12.36 6.33
C ALA A 104 -12.05 -11.86 7.04
N VAL A 105 -11.25 -11.03 6.35
CA VAL A 105 -10.06 -10.39 6.93
C VAL A 105 -10.43 -9.50 8.12
N ASN A 106 -11.44 -8.64 7.96
CA ASN A 106 -11.94 -7.79 9.03
C ASN A 106 -12.34 -8.58 10.27
N HIS A 107 -13.11 -9.64 10.08
CA HIS A 107 -13.55 -10.49 11.19
C HIS A 107 -12.36 -11.11 11.94
N GLN A 108 -11.39 -11.67 11.21
CA GLN A 108 -10.18 -12.27 11.78
C GLN A 108 -9.33 -11.25 12.53
N VAL A 109 -9.11 -10.08 11.92
CA VAL A 109 -8.29 -9.01 12.50
C VAL A 109 -8.97 -8.42 13.73
N TYR A 110 -10.28 -8.14 13.68
CA TYR A 110 -11.04 -7.66 14.84
C TYR A 110 -10.99 -8.65 16.01
N ALA A 111 -11.17 -9.95 15.75
CA ALA A 111 -11.14 -10.98 16.78
C ALA A 111 -9.76 -11.20 17.43
N SER A 112 -8.68 -10.90 16.71
CA SER A 112 -7.30 -11.12 17.16
C SER A 112 -6.58 -9.86 17.64
N SER A 113 -7.20 -8.68 17.49
CA SER A 113 -6.61 -7.41 17.89
C SER A 113 -7.17 -6.90 19.21
N SER A 114 -6.37 -6.11 19.92
CA SER A 114 -6.85 -5.36 21.09
C SER A 114 -7.74 -4.19 20.65
N GLU A 115 -8.55 -3.68 21.58
CA GLU A 115 -9.45 -2.54 21.34
C GLU A 115 -8.72 -1.34 20.67
N ASN A 116 -9.39 -0.72 19.71
CA ASN A 116 -8.92 0.45 18.95
C ASN A 116 -7.69 0.20 18.06
N ARG A 117 -7.41 -1.06 17.66
CA ARG A 117 -6.40 -1.40 16.67
C ARG A 117 -7.06 -1.76 15.35
N TYR A 118 -6.71 -1.04 14.29
CA TYR A 118 -7.26 -1.23 12.95
C TYR A 118 -6.19 -0.91 11.90
N ALA A 119 -6.47 -1.26 10.67
CA ALA A 119 -5.64 -0.85 9.55
C ALA A 119 -6.52 -0.31 8.41
N THR A 120 -6.06 0.75 7.77
CA THR A 120 -6.59 1.15 6.47
C THR A 120 -5.97 0.28 5.39
N MET A 121 -6.73 -0.05 4.34
CA MET A 121 -6.22 -0.91 3.29
C MET A 121 -6.92 -0.67 1.96
N PHE A 122 -6.12 -0.61 0.90
CA PHE A 122 -6.58 -0.79 -0.47
C PHE A 122 -6.22 -2.20 -0.94
N TYR A 123 -7.19 -2.90 -1.51
CA TYR A 123 -7.02 -4.18 -2.18
C TYR A 123 -7.58 -4.11 -3.59
N GLY A 124 -6.73 -4.21 -4.60
CA GLY A 124 -7.11 -4.15 -6.01
C GLY A 124 -6.63 -5.37 -6.78
N VAL A 125 -7.49 -5.90 -7.65
CA VAL A 125 -7.17 -7.00 -8.58
C VAL A 125 -7.19 -6.45 -9.99
N PHE A 126 -6.06 -6.54 -10.66
CA PHE A 126 -5.84 -6.13 -12.04
C PHE A 126 -5.93 -7.38 -12.93
N ASP A 127 -6.81 -7.35 -13.90
CA ASP A 127 -6.99 -8.41 -14.90
C ASP A 127 -6.39 -7.94 -16.23
N GLY A 128 -5.25 -8.52 -16.61
CA GLY A 128 -4.54 -8.16 -17.84
C GLY A 128 -5.30 -8.55 -19.11
N SER A 129 -6.16 -9.56 -19.04
CA SER A 129 -6.93 -10.01 -20.20
C SER A 129 -8.09 -9.09 -20.57
N THR A 130 -8.70 -8.45 -19.55
CA THR A 130 -9.84 -7.55 -19.72
C THR A 130 -9.50 -6.08 -19.54
N GLY A 131 -8.37 -5.77 -18.91
CA GLY A 131 -7.99 -4.42 -18.51
C GLY A 131 -8.85 -3.87 -17.35
N ILE A 132 -9.59 -4.71 -16.64
CA ILE A 132 -10.46 -4.28 -15.54
C ILE A 132 -9.66 -4.31 -14.23
N LEU A 133 -9.69 -3.20 -13.51
CA LEU A 133 -9.31 -3.14 -12.09
C LEU A 133 -10.58 -3.26 -11.25
N ARG A 134 -10.68 -4.33 -10.46
CA ARG A 134 -11.68 -4.51 -9.39
C ARG A 134 -11.03 -4.22 -8.06
N TYR A 135 -11.70 -3.54 -7.14
CA TYR A 135 -11.06 -3.12 -5.89
C TYR A 135 -12.03 -2.96 -4.72
N VAL A 136 -11.47 -2.97 -3.53
CA VAL A 136 -12.13 -2.55 -2.29
C VAL A 136 -11.18 -1.60 -1.54
N ASN A 137 -11.66 -0.41 -1.20
CA ASN A 137 -10.95 0.53 -0.35
C ASN A 137 -11.52 0.44 1.08
N ALA A 138 -10.76 -0.13 1.99
CA ALA A 138 -11.12 -0.26 3.41
C ALA A 138 -10.58 0.93 4.21
N GLY A 139 -11.16 2.12 3.98
CA GLY A 139 -10.84 3.36 4.69
C GLY A 139 -9.43 3.92 4.43
N HIS A 140 -8.76 3.49 3.36
CA HIS A 140 -7.43 3.94 2.98
C HIS A 140 -7.50 5.21 2.14
N ASN A 141 -6.39 5.95 2.05
CA ASN A 141 -6.24 7.07 1.11
C ASN A 141 -6.61 6.59 -0.29
N PRO A 142 -7.61 7.20 -0.95
CA PRO A 142 -8.09 6.69 -2.22
C PRO A 142 -6.98 6.69 -3.29
N PRO A 143 -6.63 5.54 -3.86
CA PRO A 143 -5.71 5.51 -4.99
C PRO A 143 -6.25 6.34 -6.15
N ILE A 144 -5.34 6.90 -6.94
CA ILE A 144 -5.67 7.77 -8.06
C ILE A 144 -5.32 7.06 -9.36
N VAL A 145 -6.30 6.98 -10.25
CA VAL A 145 -6.09 6.58 -11.65
C VAL A 145 -5.87 7.85 -12.47
N ILE A 146 -4.75 7.94 -13.15
CA ILE A 146 -4.46 9.00 -14.11
C ILE A 146 -4.54 8.41 -15.52
N ARG A 147 -5.45 8.91 -16.32
CA ARG A 147 -5.63 8.52 -17.71
C ARG A 147 -4.57 9.17 -18.60
N ARG A 148 -4.36 8.61 -19.77
CA ARG A 148 -3.48 9.17 -20.78
C ARG A 148 -3.89 10.57 -21.24
N ASP A 149 -5.18 10.92 -21.19
CA ASP A 149 -5.71 12.25 -21.53
C ASP A 149 -5.60 13.25 -20.36
N GLY A 150 -5.05 12.83 -19.21
CA GLY A 150 -4.91 13.62 -18.00
C GLY A 150 -6.14 13.64 -17.11
N SER A 151 -7.22 12.95 -17.45
CA SER A 151 -8.37 12.79 -16.55
C SER A 151 -8.00 11.90 -15.37
N MET A 152 -8.62 12.17 -14.20
CA MET A 152 -8.29 11.51 -12.94
C MET A 152 -9.54 10.95 -12.26
N TYR A 153 -9.37 9.79 -11.62
CA TYR A 153 -10.42 9.11 -10.87
C TYR A 153 -9.87 8.63 -9.53
N CYS A 154 -10.63 8.87 -8.44
CA CYS A 154 -10.30 8.37 -7.11
C CYS A 154 -11.03 7.04 -6.86
N LEU A 155 -10.33 6.06 -6.32
CA LEU A 155 -10.86 4.72 -6.04
C LEU A 155 -11.37 4.65 -4.59
N GLU A 156 -12.58 5.16 -4.34
CA GLU A 156 -13.15 5.35 -3.00
C GLU A 156 -14.07 4.20 -2.55
N THR A 157 -14.57 3.38 -3.49
CA THR A 157 -15.56 2.34 -3.17
C THR A 157 -14.99 1.29 -2.23
N GLY A 158 -15.70 1.00 -1.14
CA GLY A 158 -15.25 0.00 -0.17
C GLY A 158 -16.03 0.01 1.13
N GLY A 159 -15.36 0.21 2.26
CA GLY A 159 -15.93 0.18 3.60
C GLY A 159 -15.03 0.80 4.66
N ALA A 160 -15.31 0.50 5.92
CA ALA A 160 -14.52 0.98 7.06
C ALA A 160 -13.14 0.31 7.12
N PRO A 161 -12.15 0.91 7.83
CA PRO A 161 -10.87 0.27 8.10
C PRO A 161 -11.02 -1.15 8.67
N VAL A 162 -10.10 -2.02 8.29
CA VAL A 162 -10.08 -3.42 8.72
C VAL A 162 -9.78 -3.51 10.22
N GLY A 163 -10.60 -4.25 10.96
CA GLY A 163 -10.46 -4.43 12.41
C GLY A 163 -11.08 -3.32 13.25
N LEU A 164 -11.67 -2.28 12.64
CA LEU A 164 -12.27 -1.17 13.39
C LEU A 164 -13.65 -1.55 13.98
N PHE A 165 -14.50 -2.20 13.20
CA PHE A 165 -15.82 -2.64 13.63
C PHE A 165 -16.03 -4.12 13.33
N PRO A 166 -16.71 -4.90 14.22
CA PRO A 166 -16.85 -6.35 14.07
C PRO A 166 -17.63 -6.74 12.80
N ASP A 167 -18.65 -5.96 12.46
CA ASP A 167 -19.61 -6.25 11.39
C ASP A 167 -19.45 -5.29 10.19
N SER A 168 -18.21 -4.90 9.87
CA SER A 168 -17.93 -4.05 8.71
C SER A 168 -18.41 -4.73 7.42
N GLU A 169 -19.14 -3.96 6.60
CA GLU A 169 -19.55 -4.37 5.27
C GLU A 169 -18.69 -3.66 4.23
N TYR A 170 -18.35 -4.38 3.16
CA TYR A 170 -17.54 -3.86 2.07
C TYR A 170 -18.29 -3.91 0.75
N ARG A 171 -17.96 -2.99 -0.14
CA ARG A 171 -18.47 -2.94 -1.51
C ARG A 171 -17.30 -2.97 -2.48
N GLU A 172 -17.47 -3.70 -3.55
CA GLU A 172 -16.51 -3.75 -4.63
C GLU A 172 -16.76 -2.60 -5.62
N GLY A 173 -15.68 -1.91 -6.01
CA GLY A 173 -15.66 -0.98 -7.13
C GLY A 173 -14.95 -1.60 -8.33
N SER A 174 -15.19 -1.07 -9.51
CA SER A 174 -14.47 -1.47 -10.72
C SER A 174 -14.26 -0.29 -11.65
N ILE A 175 -13.15 -0.33 -12.39
CA ILE A 175 -12.83 0.64 -13.44
C ILE A 175 -12.16 -0.07 -14.59
N GLN A 176 -12.55 0.28 -15.82
CA GLN A 176 -11.84 -0.14 -17.02
C GLN A 176 -10.56 0.68 -17.16
N LEU A 177 -9.42 0.03 -17.30
CA LEU A 177 -8.13 0.64 -17.60
C LEU A 177 -7.78 0.45 -19.07
N GLU A 178 -7.03 1.39 -19.64
CA GLU A 178 -6.55 1.40 -21.01
C GLU A 178 -5.02 1.55 -21.04
N THR A 179 -4.39 1.12 -22.13
CA THR A 179 -2.94 1.26 -22.32
C THR A 179 -2.49 2.71 -22.11
N GLY A 180 -1.53 2.89 -21.20
CA GLY A 180 -0.98 4.18 -20.80
C GLY A 180 -1.65 4.80 -19.57
N ASP A 181 -2.71 4.18 -19.02
CA ASP A 181 -3.25 4.57 -17.73
C ASP A 181 -2.31 4.19 -16.60
N MET A 182 -2.31 4.97 -15.53
CA MET A 182 -1.48 4.75 -14.34
C MET A 182 -2.34 4.77 -13.09
N VAL A 183 -2.06 3.86 -12.16
CA VAL A 183 -2.70 3.79 -10.84
C VAL A 183 -1.65 4.07 -9.78
N PHE A 184 -1.91 5.05 -8.92
CA PHE A 184 -1.06 5.45 -7.80
C PHE A 184 -1.79 5.12 -6.49
N ALA A 185 -1.28 4.14 -5.74
CA ALA A 185 -1.74 3.81 -4.40
C ALA A 185 -0.67 4.23 -3.39
N PHE A 186 -1.05 4.96 -2.33
CA PHE A 186 -0.11 5.59 -1.42
C PHE A 186 -0.68 5.74 -0.02
N THR A 187 0.18 5.77 0.98
CA THR A 187 -0.17 6.07 2.37
C THR A 187 -0.09 7.58 2.64
N ASP A 188 -0.67 8.01 3.75
CA ASP A 188 -0.72 9.42 4.16
C ASP A 188 0.68 10.01 4.36
N GLY A 189 1.63 9.26 4.93
CA GLY A 189 3.00 9.76 5.13
C GLY A 189 3.70 10.22 3.86
N LEU A 190 3.27 9.78 2.68
CA LEU A 190 3.77 10.31 1.42
C LEU A 190 3.27 11.74 1.17
N ILE A 191 1.99 12.01 1.39
CA ILE A 191 1.35 13.28 1.07
C ILE A 191 1.41 14.28 2.22
N GLU A 192 1.53 13.83 3.46
CA GLU A 192 1.68 14.65 4.67
C GLU A 192 3.15 15.07 4.94
N ALA A 193 4.09 14.70 4.07
CA ALA A 193 5.46 15.20 4.13
C ALA A 193 5.46 16.72 4.11
N ALA A 194 5.98 17.35 5.17
CA ALA A 194 5.89 18.80 5.39
C ALA A 194 7.23 19.50 5.14
N ASN A 195 7.17 20.72 4.58
CA ASN A 195 8.31 21.60 4.47
C ASN A 195 8.65 22.30 5.81
N GLN A 196 9.70 23.13 5.82
CA GLN A 196 10.13 23.85 7.02
C GLN A 196 9.11 24.89 7.52
N ASP A 197 8.19 25.33 6.65
CA ASP A 197 7.12 26.27 6.97
C ASP A 197 5.86 25.56 7.50
N GLY A 198 5.85 24.22 7.47
CA GLY A 198 4.74 23.38 7.91
C GLY A 198 3.67 23.15 6.84
N ASP A 199 3.94 23.52 5.58
CA ASP A 199 3.05 23.19 4.48
C ASP A 199 3.23 21.73 4.07
N GLU A 200 2.14 20.99 3.82
CA GLU A 200 2.16 19.61 3.34
C GLU A 200 2.39 19.56 1.82
N TRP A 201 3.12 18.55 1.36
CA TRP A 201 3.32 18.27 -0.05
C TRP A 201 2.00 17.97 -0.78
N GLY A 202 1.15 17.22 -0.11
CA GLY A 202 -0.22 16.94 -0.49
C GLY A 202 -0.37 16.13 -1.77
N VAL A 203 -1.60 15.77 -2.09
CA VAL A 203 -1.95 15.12 -3.36
C VAL A 203 -1.53 15.99 -4.56
N HIS A 204 -1.53 17.33 -4.40
CA HIS A 204 -1.09 18.22 -5.48
C HIS A 204 0.38 18.02 -5.84
N GLY A 205 1.25 17.83 -4.86
CA GLY A 205 2.66 17.53 -5.06
C GLY A 205 2.86 16.21 -5.81
N LEU A 206 2.16 15.15 -5.37
CA LEU A 206 2.15 13.85 -6.04
C LEU A 206 1.72 13.97 -7.52
N LEU A 207 0.60 14.62 -7.79
CA LEU A 207 0.08 14.79 -9.15
C LEU A 207 1.01 15.62 -10.03
N LYS A 208 1.63 16.67 -9.48
CA LYS A 208 2.60 17.49 -10.19
C LYS A 208 3.85 16.69 -10.55
N ALA A 209 4.37 15.89 -9.63
CA ALA A 209 5.51 15.01 -9.90
C ALA A 209 5.16 13.97 -10.96
N ALA A 210 4.01 13.29 -10.83
CA ALA A 210 3.53 12.31 -11.81
C ALA A 210 3.33 12.92 -13.21
N ALA A 211 2.82 14.15 -13.33
CA ALA A 211 2.57 14.82 -14.61
C ALA A 211 3.86 15.26 -15.33
N CYS A 212 4.92 15.63 -14.59
CA CYS A 212 6.21 15.99 -15.17
C CYS A 212 6.83 14.82 -15.94
N GLU A 213 6.63 13.59 -15.50
CA GLU A 213 7.28 12.39 -16.00
C GLU A 213 6.41 11.51 -16.91
N ALA A 214 5.09 11.67 -16.89
CA ALA A 214 4.23 10.99 -17.89
C ALA A 214 4.67 11.21 -19.34
N GLN A 215 5.53 12.21 -19.57
CA GLN A 215 6.13 12.53 -20.86
C GLN A 215 7.53 11.94 -21.07
N CYS A 216 8.23 11.49 -20.03
CA CYS A 216 9.68 11.16 -20.08
C CYS A 216 10.01 9.74 -19.62
N SER A 217 9.32 9.17 -18.63
CA SER A 217 9.64 7.85 -18.10
C SER A 217 8.79 6.75 -18.71
N GLN A 218 9.43 5.60 -18.96
CA GLN A 218 8.77 4.44 -19.55
C GLN A 218 8.51 3.32 -18.52
N GLU A 219 9.06 3.41 -17.30
CA GLU A 219 8.97 2.37 -16.30
C GLU A 219 8.36 2.86 -14.97
N ALA A 220 7.56 2.01 -14.32
CA ALA A 220 6.94 2.33 -13.02
C ALA A 220 7.99 2.58 -11.93
N GLY A 221 9.17 1.93 -12.03
CA GLY A 221 10.28 2.12 -11.10
C GLY A 221 10.81 3.54 -11.09
N ASP A 222 11.01 4.13 -12.26
CA ASP A 222 11.50 5.50 -12.41
C ASP A 222 10.50 6.50 -11.83
N LEU A 223 9.18 6.25 -12.01
CA LEU A 223 8.13 7.08 -11.44
C LEU A 223 8.14 7.06 -9.91
N VAL A 224 8.32 5.88 -9.31
CA VAL A 224 8.43 5.75 -7.85
C VAL A 224 9.64 6.53 -7.35
N ASP A 225 10.81 6.38 -7.99
CA ASP A 225 12.04 7.09 -7.61
C ASP A 225 11.87 8.61 -7.67
N LEU A 226 11.30 9.10 -8.76
CA LEU A 226 11.08 10.50 -9.00
C LEU A 226 10.10 11.11 -7.99
N ILE A 227 9.01 10.43 -7.69
CA ILE A 227 8.00 10.90 -6.73
C ILE A 227 8.63 11.03 -5.34
N PHE A 228 9.40 10.03 -4.89
CA PHE A 228 10.13 10.12 -3.62
C PHE A 228 11.17 11.24 -3.62
N ASN A 229 11.93 11.41 -4.70
CA ASN A 229 12.90 12.50 -4.82
C ASN A 229 12.20 13.88 -4.78
N SER A 230 11.06 14.03 -5.45
CA SER A 230 10.28 15.27 -5.43
C SER A 230 9.72 15.60 -4.04
N MET A 231 9.27 14.57 -3.31
CA MET A 231 8.84 14.70 -1.91
C MET A 231 10.01 15.12 -1.02
N ASP A 232 11.18 14.49 -1.18
CA ASP A 232 12.40 14.79 -0.40
C ASP A 232 12.90 16.22 -0.67
N ASP A 233 12.86 16.67 -1.91
CA ASP A 233 13.21 18.05 -2.28
C ASP A 233 12.27 19.07 -1.64
N PHE A 234 11.00 18.75 -1.49
CA PHE A 234 10.02 19.60 -0.83
C PHE A 234 10.18 19.61 0.69
N SER A 235 10.28 18.44 1.31
CA SER A 235 10.36 18.28 2.78
C SER A 235 11.77 18.47 3.34
N LYS A 236 12.80 18.60 2.47
CA LYS A 236 14.20 18.62 2.87
C LYS A 236 14.60 17.36 3.67
N GLU A 237 14.12 16.21 3.20
CA GLU A 237 14.35 14.90 3.81
C GLU A 237 13.74 14.75 5.22
N HIS A 238 12.83 15.65 5.61
CA HIS A 238 12.16 15.56 6.90
C HIS A 238 10.87 14.71 6.75
N GLN A 239 10.96 13.43 7.11
CA GLN A 239 9.86 12.50 7.14
C GLN A 239 9.33 12.30 8.56
N THR A 240 8.01 12.37 8.75
CA THR A 240 7.33 12.29 10.06
C THR A 240 6.56 11.00 10.24
N ASP A 241 6.19 10.32 9.16
CA ASP A 241 5.52 9.02 9.17
C ASP A 241 6.08 8.08 8.09
N ASP A 242 5.74 6.80 8.16
CA ASP A 242 6.07 5.82 7.12
C ASP A 242 5.44 6.28 5.80
N ALA A 243 6.16 6.14 4.69
CA ALA A 243 5.68 6.58 3.38
C ALA A 243 5.73 5.43 2.38
N THR A 244 4.59 5.05 1.86
CA THR A 244 4.46 3.99 0.86
C THR A 244 3.86 4.52 -0.42
N LEU A 245 4.42 4.10 -1.55
CA LEU A 245 3.90 4.35 -2.89
C LEU A 245 3.98 3.07 -3.71
N ALA A 246 2.89 2.73 -4.38
CA ALA A 246 2.84 1.74 -5.42
C ALA A 246 2.29 2.36 -6.71
N VAL A 247 2.98 2.13 -7.81
CA VAL A 247 2.58 2.58 -9.15
C VAL A 247 2.33 1.35 -10.02
N VAL A 248 1.19 1.30 -10.70
CA VAL A 248 0.87 0.32 -11.72
C VAL A 248 0.57 1.06 -13.01
N ARG A 249 1.22 0.68 -14.09
CA ARG A 249 1.04 1.22 -15.43
C ARG A 249 0.52 0.14 -16.37
N VAL A 250 -0.49 0.46 -17.15
CA VAL A 250 -1.00 -0.43 -18.21
C VAL A 250 -0.13 -0.30 -19.45
N ILE A 251 0.43 -1.42 -19.94
CA ILE A 251 1.35 -1.47 -21.10
C ILE A 251 0.68 -2.08 -22.35
#